data_aacfd60621d8461d57b0638578ca58e4
#
_entry.id   aacfd60621d8461d57b0638578ca58e4
#
_cell.length_a   1.000
_cell.length_b   1.000
_cell.length_c   1.000
_cell.angle_alpha   90.00
_cell.angle_beta   90.00
_cell.angle_gamma   90.00
#
_symmetry.space_group_name_H-M   'P 1'
#
loop_
_entity.id
_entity.type
_entity.pdbx_description
1 polymer ?
#
loop_
_entity_poly.entity_id
_entity_poly.type
_entity_poly.pdbx_seq_one_letter_code
_entity_poly.pdbx_strand_id
1 'polypeptide(L)'
;MPAYREKSPAAPSDCDADTTSQKSTSPQRVDDPLASTNVQTTTEPVWIKPGSAAFRRISIALFLAGYATFSLIYCVQPLLPELARHFAVGPAESSLALSLTTGFLAFAILLAGAVSEATGRKKLMLVSMCVASILNLIAPLLSDWHAFLVVRALEGLMLGGVPAVAMAYLAEEIDPKALGMAMGIYISGTAIGGLSGRVVIGFLTDLFGWHIALGSMGALGLVAALGFAVLLPASRNFVRRPGFQIRYHLRAWAGHLTHAGLPFVFLIGAFAMGCFVTIFNYVGFRLSDAPYGLSQSQIGLIFVVY
;
A
#
# COMPACT_ATOMS: atom_id res chain seq x y z
N MET A 1 2.45 -1.43 46.37
CA MET A 1 1.97 -0.29 47.16
C MET A 1 3.14 0.26 47.92
N PRO A 2 3.52 1.53 47.72
CA PRO A 2 3.02 2.62 48.54
C PRO A 2 2.56 3.83 47.66
N ALA A 3 1.70 4.65 48.28
CA ALA A 3 1.00 5.78 47.73
C ALA A 3 1.92 6.98 47.41
N TYR A 4 1.69 7.61 46.27
CA TYR A 4 2.30 8.89 45.89
C TYR A 4 1.41 10.03 46.34
N ARG A 5 1.91 10.86 47.22
CA ARG A 5 1.25 11.99 47.89
C ARG A 5 1.42 13.23 47.00
N GLU A 6 0.34 13.81 46.59
CA GLU A 6 0.23 15.08 45.90
C GLU A 6 0.65 16.24 46.82
N LYS A 7 1.57 17.10 46.37
CA LYS A 7 1.88 18.38 47.00
C LYS A 7 1.41 19.51 46.10
N SER A 8 0.40 20.22 46.61
CA SER A 8 -0.05 21.52 46.12
C SER A 8 0.97 22.62 46.51
N PRO A 9 1.29 23.57 45.67
CA PRO A 9 1.96 24.82 46.04
C PRO A 9 0.95 25.95 46.30
N ALA A 10 1.23 26.67 47.40
CA ALA A 10 0.48 27.80 47.93
C ALA A 10 0.63 29.07 47.07
N ALA A 11 -0.39 29.90 47.12
CA ALA A 11 -0.42 31.25 46.58
C ALA A 11 0.47 32.23 47.38
N PRO A 12 1.03 33.27 46.76
CA PRO A 12 1.52 34.44 47.47
C PRO A 12 0.52 35.59 47.44
N SER A 13 0.47 36.24 48.59
CA SER A 13 -0.35 37.37 49.02
C SER A 13 0.07 38.72 48.36
N ASP A 14 -0.89 39.59 48.38
CA ASP A 14 -0.89 41.03 48.08
C ASP A 14 0.28 41.81 48.69
N CYS A 15 0.76 42.84 47.97
CA CYS A 15 1.04 44.16 48.55
C CYS A 15 1.24 45.24 47.51
N ASP A 16 0.39 46.26 47.65
CA ASP A 16 0.57 47.70 47.58
C ASP A 16 0.79 48.45 46.24
N ALA A 17 -0.14 49.38 46.13
CA ALA A 17 -0.21 50.52 45.21
C ALA A 17 0.99 51.48 45.35
N ASP A 18 1.42 52.03 44.25
CA ASP A 18 1.85 53.41 44.22
C ASP A 18 1.56 54.09 42.86
N THR A 19 0.95 55.25 42.99
CA THR A 19 0.48 56.15 41.94
C THR A 19 1.62 57.03 41.44
N THR A 20 1.89 57.03 40.13
CA THR A 20 2.47 58.20 39.48
C THR A 20 1.97 58.39 38.04
N SER A 21 1.27 59.45 37.88
CA SER A 21 0.81 60.08 36.64
C SER A 21 1.97 60.37 35.67
N GLN A 22 1.85 59.82 34.44
CA GLN A 22 2.61 60.38 33.32
C GLN A 22 1.79 60.49 32.04
N LYS A 23 1.83 61.68 31.49
CA LYS A 23 1.18 62.25 30.32
C LYS A 23 1.17 61.39 29.07
N SER A 24 -0.03 61.37 28.50
CA SER A 24 -0.33 61.08 27.10
C SER A 24 0.56 61.88 26.12
N THR A 25 1.30 61.17 25.29
CA THR A 25 1.75 61.64 23.98
C THR A 25 1.50 60.52 22.98
N SER A 26 0.55 60.74 22.10
CA SER A 26 0.23 59.90 20.93
C SER A 26 1.42 59.87 19.97
N PRO A 27 1.90 58.73 19.51
CA PRO A 27 2.75 58.69 18.33
C PRO A 27 1.87 58.69 17.07
N GLN A 28 2.19 59.57 16.16
CA GLN A 28 1.65 59.66 14.81
C GLN A 28 1.69 58.33 14.10
N ARG A 29 0.56 57.96 13.49
CA ARG A 29 0.43 56.88 12.53
C ARG A 29 1.24 57.27 11.28
N VAL A 30 2.38 56.65 11.09
CA VAL A 30 3.08 56.64 9.80
C VAL A 30 2.35 55.59 8.96
N ASP A 31 1.63 56.04 7.96
CA ASP A 31 1.01 55.20 6.95
C ASP A 31 2.13 54.56 6.13
N ASP A 32 2.42 53.28 6.36
CA ASP A 32 3.35 52.46 5.60
C ASP A 32 2.62 51.88 4.39
N PRO A 33 2.86 52.34 3.14
CA PRO A 33 2.09 51.92 1.96
C PRO A 33 2.49 50.54 1.41
N LEU A 34 3.30 49.73 2.14
CA LEU A 34 3.82 48.45 1.67
C LEU A 34 3.35 47.21 2.46
N ALA A 35 2.33 47.35 3.30
CA ALA A 35 1.64 46.20 3.85
C ALA A 35 0.71 45.60 2.77
N SER A 36 1.29 45.18 1.66
CA SER A 36 0.61 44.24 0.76
C SER A 36 0.40 42.93 1.54
N THR A 37 -0.77 42.84 2.13
CA THR A 37 -1.33 41.62 2.76
C THR A 37 -1.29 40.50 1.74
N ASN A 38 -0.23 39.72 1.78
CA ASN A 38 -0.21 38.40 1.18
C ASN A 38 -1.17 37.55 2.01
N VAL A 39 -2.47 37.70 1.78
CA VAL A 39 -3.50 36.79 2.22
C VAL A 39 -3.24 35.49 1.46
N GLN A 40 -2.33 34.67 1.99
CA GLN A 40 -2.36 33.25 1.69
C GLN A 40 -3.72 32.77 2.18
N THR A 41 -4.67 32.71 1.27
CA THR A 41 -5.91 31.94 1.47
C THR A 41 -5.50 30.50 1.67
N THR A 42 -5.19 30.12 2.90
CA THR A 42 -5.17 28.74 3.35
C THR A 42 -6.61 28.27 3.28
N THR A 43 -7.04 27.82 2.10
CA THR A 43 -8.28 27.07 1.96
C THR A 43 -8.16 25.88 2.88
N GLU A 44 -8.97 25.83 3.93
CA GLU A 44 -9.04 24.66 4.80
C GLU A 44 -9.29 23.39 3.96
N PRO A 45 -8.60 22.29 4.25
CA PRO A 45 -8.76 21.06 3.49
C PRO A 45 -10.24 20.59 3.54
N VAL A 46 -10.83 20.37 2.37
CA VAL A 46 -12.21 19.89 2.25
C VAL A 46 -12.22 18.38 2.43
N TRP A 47 -12.43 17.93 3.66
CA TRP A 47 -12.45 16.52 4.01
C TRP A 47 -13.73 15.80 3.52
N ILE A 48 -13.55 14.59 3.02
CA ILE A 48 -14.65 13.70 2.65
C ILE A 48 -15.17 13.00 3.90
N LYS A 49 -16.44 13.28 4.25
CA LYS A 49 -17.09 12.77 5.46
C LYS A 49 -17.58 11.33 5.29
N PRO A 50 -17.59 10.52 6.37
CA PRO A 50 -18.14 9.17 6.36
C PRO A 50 -19.64 9.20 5.95
N GLY A 51 -20.10 8.12 5.30
CA GLY A 51 -21.49 8.00 4.82
C GLY A 51 -21.81 8.75 3.52
N SER A 52 -20.94 9.65 3.05
CA SER A 52 -21.17 10.37 1.78
C SER A 52 -20.99 9.42 0.57
N ALA A 53 -21.63 9.77 -0.57
CA ALA A 53 -21.45 9.03 -1.81
C ALA A 53 -19.99 9.01 -2.27
N ALA A 54 -19.25 10.09 -2.03
CA ALA A 54 -17.82 10.18 -2.32
C ALA A 54 -17.02 9.19 -1.47
N PHE A 55 -17.30 9.10 -0.16
CA PHE A 55 -16.65 8.14 0.74
C PHE A 55 -16.85 6.69 0.25
N ARG A 56 -18.09 6.29 -0.09
CA ARG A 56 -18.39 4.95 -0.60
C ARG A 56 -17.63 4.65 -1.90
N ARG A 57 -17.64 5.59 -2.86
CA ARG A 57 -16.93 5.44 -4.15
C ARG A 57 -15.44 5.25 -3.95
N ILE A 58 -14.81 6.05 -3.08
CA ILE A 58 -13.37 5.93 -2.76
C ILE A 58 -13.06 4.60 -2.08
N SER A 59 -13.87 4.22 -1.08
CA SER A 59 -13.70 2.98 -0.35
C SER A 59 -13.78 1.76 -1.27
N ILE A 60 -14.77 1.70 -2.17
CA ILE A 60 -14.90 0.62 -3.16
C ILE A 60 -13.74 0.65 -4.16
N ALA A 61 -13.35 1.81 -4.66
CA ALA A 61 -12.24 1.94 -5.59
C ALA A 61 -10.93 1.42 -4.98
N LEU A 62 -10.63 1.82 -3.76
CA LEU A 62 -9.41 1.38 -3.08
C LEU A 62 -9.49 -0.08 -2.62
N PHE A 63 -10.66 -0.59 -2.23
CA PHE A 63 -10.88 -2.02 -2.05
C PHE A 63 -10.52 -2.80 -3.32
N LEU A 64 -11.02 -2.38 -4.49
CA LEU A 64 -10.69 -3.01 -5.79
C LEU A 64 -9.18 -2.91 -6.11
N ALA A 65 -8.55 -1.79 -5.78
CA ALA A 65 -7.10 -1.63 -5.98
C ALA A 65 -6.30 -2.59 -5.09
N GLY A 66 -6.64 -2.71 -3.80
CA GLY A 66 -6.05 -3.67 -2.89
C GLY A 66 -6.31 -5.11 -3.34
N TYR A 67 -7.56 -5.43 -3.68
CA TYR A 67 -7.96 -6.73 -4.20
C TYR A 67 -7.14 -7.14 -5.42
N ALA A 68 -7.10 -6.32 -6.46
CA ALA A 68 -6.37 -6.64 -7.69
C ALA A 68 -4.88 -6.80 -7.45
N THR A 69 -4.26 -5.88 -6.71
CA THR A 69 -2.83 -5.92 -6.40
C THR A 69 -2.44 -7.23 -5.73
N PHE A 70 -3.12 -7.59 -4.65
CA PHE A 70 -2.75 -8.78 -3.88
C PHE A 70 -3.21 -10.09 -4.53
N SER A 71 -4.28 -10.06 -5.30
CA SER A 71 -4.69 -11.19 -6.15
C SER A 71 -3.63 -11.51 -7.20
N LEU A 72 -3.11 -10.51 -7.91
CA LEU A 72 -2.05 -10.69 -8.92
C LEU A 72 -0.70 -11.13 -8.32
N ILE A 73 -0.34 -10.62 -7.13
CA ILE A 73 0.89 -11.05 -6.45
C ILE A 73 0.83 -12.53 -6.11
N TYR A 74 -0.26 -12.95 -5.47
CA TYR A 74 -0.32 -14.26 -4.82
C TYR A 74 -0.95 -15.38 -5.65
N CYS A 75 -1.57 -15.09 -6.81
CA CYS A 75 -2.13 -16.12 -7.67
C CYS A 75 -1.10 -17.15 -8.15
N VAL A 76 0.16 -16.76 -8.26
CA VAL A 76 1.22 -17.68 -8.70
C VAL A 76 1.63 -18.68 -7.61
N GLN A 77 1.32 -18.43 -6.33
CA GLN A 77 1.81 -19.24 -5.22
C GLN A 77 1.33 -20.70 -5.25
N PRO A 78 0.04 -21.01 -5.46
CA PRO A 78 -0.40 -22.39 -5.63
C PRO A 78 0.16 -23.06 -6.90
N LEU A 79 0.51 -22.28 -7.92
CA LEU A 79 1.03 -22.77 -9.19
C LEU A 79 2.50 -23.20 -9.14
N LEU A 80 3.25 -22.91 -8.08
CA LEU A 80 4.68 -23.18 -8.01
C LEU A 80 5.04 -24.64 -8.36
N PRO A 81 4.33 -25.68 -7.90
CA PRO A 81 4.60 -27.06 -8.33
C PRO A 81 4.34 -27.30 -9.82
N GLU A 82 3.30 -26.67 -10.38
CA GLU A 82 2.97 -26.78 -11.81
C GLU A 82 4.01 -26.10 -12.69
N LEU A 83 4.45 -24.88 -12.30
CA LEU A 83 5.52 -24.15 -12.97
C LEU A 83 6.84 -24.93 -12.93
N ALA A 84 7.17 -25.53 -11.78
CA ALA A 84 8.36 -26.36 -11.64
C ALA A 84 8.35 -27.54 -12.64
N ARG A 85 7.20 -28.20 -12.80
CA ARG A 85 7.02 -29.28 -13.78
C ARG A 85 7.09 -28.80 -15.22
N HIS A 86 6.39 -27.69 -15.52
CA HIS A 86 6.31 -27.15 -16.89
C HIS A 86 7.65 -26.67 -17.41
N PHE A 87 8.40 -25.92 -16.61
CA PHE A 87 9.70 -25.35 -16.98
C PHE A 87 10.88 -26.28 -16.65
N ALA A 88 10.63 -27.45 -16.08
CA ALA A 88 11.64 -28.42 -15.64
C ALA A 88 12.69 -27.81 -14.67
N VAL A 89 12.24 -26.99 -13.74
CA VAL A 89 13.06 -26.32 -12.71
C VAL A 89 12.79 -26.88 -11.31
N GLY A 90 13.74 -26.67 -10.39
CA GLY A 90 13.59 -27.12 -9.01
C GLY A 90 12.58 -26.28 -8.20
N PRO A 91 12.09 -26.80 -7.03
CA PRO A 91 11.16 -26.08 -6.17
C PRO A 91 11.69 -24.73 -5.69
N ALA A 92 12.98 -24.63 -5.35
CA ALA A 92 13.62 -23.39 -4.94
C ALA A 92 13.64 -22.37 -6.09
N GLU A 93 13.94 -22.82 -7.30
CA GLU A 93 13.97 -21.99 -8.50
C GLU A 93 12.55 -21.53 -8.88
N SER A 94 11.56 -22.42 -8.86
CA SER A 94 10.16 -22.09 -9.10
C SER A 94 9.64 -21.00 -8.13
N SER A 95 10.08 -21.01 -6.87
CA SER A 95 9.70 -19.99 -5.89
C SER A 95 10.14 -18.57 -6.26
N LEU A 96 11.11 -18.41 -7.19
CA LEU A 96 11.52 -17.11 -7.72
C LEU A 96 10.37 -16.38 -8.42
N ALA A 97 9.39 -17.11 -8.97
CA ALA A 97 8.21 -16.51 -9.59
C ALA A 97 7.43 -15.60 -8.63
N LEU A 98 7.38 -15.92 -7.35
CA LEU A 98 6.79 -15.07 -6.31
C LEU A 98 7.84 -14.14 -5.68
N SER A 99 9.03 -14.65 -5.40
CA SER A 99 10.07 -13.91 -4.68
C SER A 99 10.55 -12.67 -5.45
N LEU A 100 10.71 -12.77 -6.77
CA LEU A 100 11.05 -11.61 -7.60
C LEU A 100 9.92 -10.59 -7.65
N THR A 101 8.67 -11.04 -7.79
CA THR A 101 7.52 -10.14 -7.75
C THR A 101 7.47 -9.36 -6.44
N THR A 102 7.60 -10.03 -5.31
CA THR A 102 7.54 -9.39 -3.98
C THR A 102 8.79 -8.56 -3.68
N GLY A 103 9.96 -8.97 -4.14
CA GLY A 103 11.20 -8.21 -3.99
C GLY A 103 11.18 -6.90 -4.77
N PHE A 104 10.77 -6.93 -6.04
CA PHE A 104 10.62 -5.71 -6.85
C PHE A 104 9.45 -4.83 -6.38
N LEU A 105 8.38 -5.42 -5.86
CA LEU A 105 7.30 -4.69 -5.18
C LEU A 105 7.83 -3.89 -3.99
N ALA A 106 8.62 -4.54 -3.12
CA ALA A 106 9.18 -3.89 -1.93
C ALA A 106 10.07 -2.70 -2.32
N PHE A 107 10.92 -2.88 -3.34
CA PHE A 107 11.73 -1.79 -3.89
C PHE A 107 10.85 -0.66 -4.47
N ALA A 108 9.83 -1.02 -5.25
CA ALA A 108 8.93 -0.05 -5.88
C ALA A 108 8.12 0.78 -4.86
N ILE A 109 7.68 0.18 -3.74
CA ILE A 109 6.97 0.88 -2.67
C ILE A 109 7.81 2.05 -2.12
N LEU A 110 9.12 1.87 -1.96
CA LEU A 110 10.00 2.92 -1.48
C LEU A 110 10.05 4.13 -2.44
N LEU A 111 9.92 3.91 -3.74
CA LEU A 111 9.95 4.95 -4.76
C LEU A 111 8.58 5.53 -5.09
N ALA A 112 7.52 4.74 -4.90
CA ALA A 112 6.16 5.07 -5.32
C ALA A 112 5.63 6.37 -4.68
N GLY A 113 5.99 6.64 -3.42
CA GLY A 113 5.64 7.89 -2.73
C GLY A 113 6.12 9.10 -3.52
N ALA A 114 7.41 9.14 -3.82
CA ALA A 114 8.04 10.25 -4.55
C ALA A 114 7.54 10.38 -6.00
N VAL A 115 7.38 9.26 -6.71
CA VAL A 115 6.83 9.26 -8.08
C VAL A 115 5.39 9.78 -8.08
N SER A 116 4.58 9.42 -7.08
CA SER A 116 3.18 9.85 -6.99
C SER A 116 3.05 11.35 -6.71
N GLU A 117 4.01 11.98 -6.02
CA GLU A 117 4.05 13.43 -5.81
C GLU A 117 4.26 14.20 -7.13
N ALA A 118 4.98 13.59 -8.08
CA ALA A 118 5.21 14.19 -9.40
C ALA A 118 4.08 13.92 -10.40
N THR A 119 3.49 12.71 -10.39
CA THR A 119 2.54 12.24 -11.42
C THR A 119 1.08 12.35 -10.99
N GLY A 120 0.80 12.41 -9.69
CA GLY A 120 -0.53 12.40 -9.09
C GLY A 120 -0.98 11.00 -8.65
N ARG A 121 -1.65 10.94 -7.50
CA ARG A 121 -2.02 9.69 -6.81
C ARG A 121 -2.84 8.73 -7.68
N LYS A 122 -3.99 9.19 -8.19
CA LYS A 122 -4.90 8.38 -9.02
C LYS A 122 -4.22 7.85 -10.28
N LYS A 123 -3.47 8.71 -10.99
CA LYS A 123 -2.84 8.35 -12.26
C LYS A 123 -1.81 7.23 -12.07
N LEU A 124 -0.94 7.36 -11.04
CA LEU A 124 0.07 6.35 -10.77
C LEU A 124 -0.57 5.01 -10.44
N MET A 125 -1.53 4.96 -9.50
CA MET A 125 -2.21 3.70 -9.15
C MET A 125 -2.89 3.05 -10.35
N LEU A 126 -3.59 3.82 -11.19
CA LEU A 126 -4.27 3.28 -12.38
C LEU A 126 -3.28 2.69 -13.38
N VAL A 127 -2.21 3.42 -13.71
CA VAL A 127 -1.16 2.91 -14.64
C VAL A 127 -0.52 1.66 -14.05
N SER A 128 -0.21 1.65 -12.76
CA SER A 128 0.36 0.49 -12.06
C SER A 128 -0.54 -0.75 -12.18
N MET A 129 -1.84 -0.60 -11.90
CA MET A 129 -2.81 -1.71 -12.01
C MET A 129 -2.94 -2.21 -13.45
N CYS A 130 -3.08 -1.30 -14.42
CA CYS A 130 -3.24 -1.69 -15.82
C CYS A 130 -1.99 -2.42 -16.36
N VAL A 131 -0.81 -1.86 -16.13
CA VAL A 131 0.45 -2.46 -16.64
C VAL A 131 0.71 -3.80 -15.96
N ALA A 132 0.53 -3.91 -14.63
CA ALA A 132 0.70 -5.18 -13.94
C ALA A 132 -0.27 -6.25 -14.44
N SER A 133 -1.54 -5.89 -14.66
CA SER A 133 -2.54 -6.83 -15.19
C SER A 133 -2.20 -7.29 -16.61
N ILE A 134 -1.68 -6.40 -17.46
CA ILE A 134 -1.22 -6.75 -18.82
C ILE A 134 0.00 -7.67 -18.75
N LEU A 135 0.95 -7.40 -17.86
CA LEU A 135 2.12 -8.28 -17.65
C LEU A 135 1.67 -9.67 -17.19
N ASN A 136 0.69 -9.75 -16.31
CA ASN A 136 0.13 -11.04 -15.87
C ASN A 136 -0.65 -11.77 -16.98
N LEU A 137 -1.23 -11.05 -17.96
CA LEU A 137 -1.81 -11.66 -19.19
C LEU A 137 -0.74 -12.19 -20.14
N ILE A 138 0.41 -11.53 -20.19
CA ILE A 138 1.53 -11.92 -21.07
C ILE A 138 2.31 -13.12 -20.48
N ALA A 139 2.46 -13.18 -19.16
CA ALA A 139 3.26 -14.18 -18.47
C ALA A 139 2.99 -15.64 -18.93
N PRO A 140 1.73 -16.11 -19.05
CA PRO A 140 1.46 -17.49 -19.47
C PRO A 140 1.75 -17.78 -20.95
N LEU A 141 2.04 -16.75 -21.76
CA LEU A 141 2.39 -16.92 -23.18
C LEU A 141 3.89 -17.19 -23.40
N LEU A 142 4.67 -17.10 -22.33
CA LEU A 142 6.13 -17.24 -22.40
C LEU A 142 6.54 -18.69 -22.19
N SER A 143 7.38 -19.20 -23.11
CA SER A 143 7.92 -20.56 -23.04
C SER A 143 9.28 -20.61 -22.34
N ASP A 144 9.97 -19.48 -22.18
CA ASP A 144 11.25 -19.39 -21.49
C ASP A 144 11.09 -18.98 -20.03
N TRP A 145 11.72 -19.74 -19.13
CA TRP A 145 11.67 -19.50 -17.68
C TRP A 145 12.20 -18.13 -17.29
N HIS A 146 13.33 -17.70 -17.86
CA HIS A 146 13.95 -16.42 -17.52
C HIS A 146 13.08 -15.24 -17.99
N ALA A 147 12.49 -15.34 -19.18
CA ALA A 147 11.53 -14.36 -19.67
C ALA A 147 10.30 -14.26 -18.77
N PHE A 148 9.78 -15.40 -18.30
CA PHE A 148 8.69 -15.45 -17.31
C PHE A 148 9.09 -14.73 -16.02
N LEU A 149 10.28 -14.99 -15.47
CA LEU A 149 10.79 -14.33 -14.27
C LEU A 149 10.95 -12.82 -14.44
N VAL A 150 11.43 -12.35 -15.60
CA VAL A 150 11.54 -10.92 -15.92
C VAL A 150 10.16 -10.26 -15.89
N VAL A 151 9.17 -10.89 -16.52
CA VAL A 151 7.78 -10.37 -16.50
C VAL A 151 7.23 -10.32 -15.09
N ARG A 152 7.48 -11.34 -14.26
CA ARG A 152 7.09 -11.37 -12.84
C ARG A 152 7.77 -10.26 -12.03
N ALA A 153 9.04 -9.98 -12.28
CA ALA A 153 9.78 -8.88 -11.65
C ALA A 153 9.20 -7.51 -12.03
N LEU A 154 8.95 -7.30 -13.34
CA LEU A 154 8.33 -6.07 -13.84
C LEU A 154 6.91 -5.87 -13.28
N GLU A 155 6.13 -6.93 -13.17
CA GLU A 155 4.81 -6.90 -12.56
C GLU A 155 4.90 -6.44 -11.10
N GLY A 156 5.83 -6.99 -10.31
CA GLY A 156 6.09 -6.56 -8.94
C GLY A 156 6.46 -5.08 -8.85
N LEU A 157 7.33 -4.62 -9.75
CA LEU A 157 7.72 -3.20 -9.84
C LEU A 157 6.50 -2.29 -10.09
N MET A 158 5.61 -2.69 -10.98
CA MET A 158 4.39 -1.93 -11.25
C MET A 158 3.42 -1.96 -10.07
N LEU A 159 3.17 -3.12 -9.48
CA LEU A 159 2.23 -3.26 -8.35
C LEU A 159 2.62 -2.41 -7.13
N GLY A 160 3.90 -2.11 -6.93
CA GLY A 160 4.36 -1.23 -5.85
C GLY A 160 3.80 0.20 -5.87
N GLY A 161 3.30 0.65 -7.02
CA GLY A 161 2.63 1.95 -7.17
C GLY A 161 1.24 2.04 -6.50
N VAL A 162 0.71 0.96 -5.96
CA VAL A 162 -0.64 0.95 -5.34
C VAL A 162 -0.58 1.07 -3.81
N PRO A 163 0.08 0.19 -3.03
CA PRO A 163 -0.04 0.16 -1.57
C PRO A 163 0.35 1.46 -0.88
N ALA A 164 1.52 2.00 -1.20
CA ALA A 164 2.02 3.23 -0.59
C ALA A 164 1.15 4.45 -0.95
N VAL A 165 0.69 4.51 -2.20
CA VAL A 165 -0.06 5.66 -2.72
C VAL A 165 -1.51 5.64 -2.27
N ALA A 166 -2.12 4.45 -2.11
CA ALA A 166 -3.46 4.30 -1.58
C ALA A 166 -3.60 4.87 -0.16
N MET A 167 -2.63 4.56 0.71
CA MET A 167 -2.62 5.08 2.08
C MET A 167 -2.44 6.60 2.11
N ALA A 168 -1.55 7.14 1.27
CA ALA A 168 -1.35 8.58 1.15
C ALA A 168 -2.61 9.30 0.63
N TYR A 169 -3.27 8.73 -0.39
CA TYR A 169 -4.54 9.27 -0.92
C TYR A 169 -5.62 9.32 0.18
N LEU A 170 -5.78 8.26 0.95
CA LEU A 170 -6.75 8.22 2.05
C LEU A 170 -6.46 9.29 3.09
N ALA A 171 -5.20 9.44 3.50
CA ALA A 171 -4.79 10.43 4.49
C ALA A 171 -4.99 11.88 4.01
N GLU A 172 -4.93 12.12 2.69
CA GLU A 172 -5.11 13.46 2.09
C GLU A 172 -6.59 13.82 1.87
N GLU A 173 -7.48 12.86 1.66
CA GLU A 173 -8.86 13.12 1.21
C GLU A 173 -9.92 12.83 2.26
N ILE A 174 -9.69 11.88 3.17
CA ILE A 174 -10.69 11.40 4.12
C ILE A 174 -10.58 12.14 5.46
N ASP A 175 -11.73 12.47 6.04
CA ASP A 175 -11.81 13.03 7.40
C ASP A 175 -10.99 12.18 8.38
N PRO A 176 -10.08 12.79 9.18
CA PRO A 176 -9.26 12.06 10.14
C PRO A 176 -10.04 11.11 11.06
N LYS A 177 -11.28 11.47 11.41
CA LYS A 177 -12.16 10.62 12.25
C LYS A 177 -12.62 9.34 11.55
N ALA A 178 -12.66 9.32 10.21
CA ALA A 178 -13.08 8.18 9.39
C ALA A 178 -11.90 7.46 8.71
N LEU A 179 -10.69 7.98 8.87
CA LEU A 179 -9.49 7.47 8.19
C LEU A 179 -9.23 5.99 8.51
N GLY A 180 -9.33 5.60 9.78
CA GLY A 180 -9.14 4.20 10.21
C GLY A 180 -10.11 3.25 9.53
N MET A 181 -11.39 3.64 9.39
CA MET A 181 -12.39 2.84 8.68
C MET A 181 -12.07 2.71 7.19
N ALA A 182 -11.68 3.79 6.53
CA ALA A 182 -11.33 3.77 5.11
C ALA A 182 -10.07 2.92 4.84
N MET A 183 -9.05 3.02 5.69
CA MET A 183 -7.86 2.16 5.64
C MET A 183 -8.21 0.70 5.89
N GLY A 184 -9.10 0.41 6.84
CA GLY A 184 -9.59 -0.94 7.11
C GLY A 184 -10.28 -1.58 5.90
N ILE A 185 -11.10 -0.82 5.16
CA ILE A 185 -11.74 -1.30 3.91
C ILE A 185 -10.68 -1.60 2.83
N TYR A 186 -9.67 -0.75 2.67
CA TYR A 186 -8.55 -1.01 1.75
C TYR A 186 -7.80 -2.30 2.14
N ILE A 187 -7.43 -2.45 3.42
CA ILE A 187 -6.73 -3.64 3.93
C ILE A 187 -7.59 -4.90 3.76
N SER A 188 -8.91 -4.81 3.98
CA SER A 188 -9.82 -5.94 3.70
C SER A 188 -9.78 -6.34 2.22
N GLY A 189 -9.68 -5.37 1.30
CA GLY A 189 -9.46 -5.63 -0.12
C GLY A 189 -8.17 -6.41 -0.37
N THR A 190 -7.07 -6.04 0.28
CA THR A 190 -5.78 -6.76 0.13
C THR A 190 -5.85 -8.19 0.66
N ALA A 191 -6.49 -8.41 1.81
CA ALA A 191 -6.65 -9.73 2.41
C ALA A 191 -7.54 -10.65 1.54
N ILE A 192 -8.71 -10.16 1.15
CA ILE A 192 -9.65 -10.90 0.30
C ILE A 192 -9.03 -11.15 -1.08
N GLY A 193 -8.32 -10.19 -1.66
CA GLY A 193 -7.61 -10.35 -2.93
C GLY A 193 -6.53 -11.43 -2.86
N GLY A 194 -5.70 -11.38 -1.83
CA GLY A 194 -4.66 -12.38 -1.62
C GLY A 194 -5.20 -13.81 -1.39
N LEU A 195 -6.29 -13.93 -0.65
CA LEU A 195 -6.95 -15.21 -0.42
C LEU A 195 -7.64 -15.73 -1.69
N SER A 196 -8.54 -14.92 -2.27
CA SER A 196 -9.33 -15.32 -3.44
C SER A 196 -8.45 -15.60 -4.65
N GLY A 197 -7.36 -14.84 -4.84
CA GLY A 197 -6.39 -15.07 -5.90
C GLY A 197 -5.84 -16.49 -5.86
N ARG A 198 -5.47 -17.00 -4.69
CA ARG A 198 -4.97 -18.36 -4.51
C ARG A 198 -6.05 -19.43 -4.72
N VAL A 199 -7.25 -19.18 -4.20
CA VAL A 199 -8.37 -20.14 -4.34
C VAL A 199 -8.84 -20.21 -5.79
N VAL A 200 -9.12 -19.08 -6.41
CA VAL A 200 -9.63 -19.00 -7.78
C VAL A 200 -8.64 -19.58 -8.77
N ILE A 201 -7.34 -19.29 -8.64
CA ILE A 201 -6.33 -19.82 -9.55
C ILE A 201 -6.25 -21.35 -9.45
N GLY A 202 -6.38 -21.92 -8.26
CA GLY A 202 -6.40 -23.38 -8.06
C GLY A 202 -7.54 -24.04 -8.83
N PHE A 203 -8.77 -23.53 -8.66
CA PHE A 203 -9.95 -24.04 -9.39
C PHE A 203 -9.82 -23.88 -10.91
N LEU A 204 -9.39 -22.73 -11.37
CA LEU A 204 -9.22 -22.50 -12.80
C LEU A 204 -8.12 -23.37 -13.41
N THR A 205 -7.09 -23.68 -12.63
CA THR A 205 -5.99 -24.54 -13.09
C THR A 205 -6.44 -25.98 -13.28
N ASP A 206 -7.23 -26.53 -12.36
CA ASP A 206 -7.76 -27.89 -12.49
C ASP A 206 -8.75 -28.01 -13.67
N LEU A 207 -9.47 -26.94 -14.00
CA LEU A 207 -10.47 -26.96 -15.09
C LEU A 207 -9.88 -26.66 -16.47
N PHE A 208 -8.96 -25.70 -16.56
CA PHE A 208 -8.53 -25.12 -17.83
C PHE A 208 -6.99 -25.09 -18.01
N GLY A 209 -6.24 -25.54 -17.01
CA GLY A 209 -4.78 -25.46 -16.97
C GLY A 209 -4.27 -24.08 -16.54
N TRP A 210 -3.02 -24.06 -16.11
CA TRP A 210 -2.40 -22.88 -15.48
C TRP A 210 -2.26 -21.65 -16.40
N HIS A 211 -2.14 -21.86 -17.73
CA HIS A 211 -2.04 -20.76 -18.69
C HIS A 211 -3.31 -19.92 -18.72
N ILE A 212 -4.47 -20.57 -18.86
CA ILE A 212 -5.77 -19.90 -18.86
C ILE A 212 -6.07 -19.32 -17.48
N ALA A 213 -5.75 -20.07 -16.44
CA ALA A 213 -5.95 -19.63 -15.07
C ALA A 213 -5.18 -18.34 -14.77
N LEU A 214 -3.88 -18.29 -15.09
CA LEU A 214 -3.05 -17.10 -14.85
C LEU A 214 -3.51 -15.92 -15.71
N GLY A 215 -3.82 -16.14 -17.00
CA GLY A 215 -4.38 -15.12 -17.87
C GLY A 215 -5.71 -14.56 -17.37
N SER A 216 -6.59 -15.41 -16.83
CA SER A 216 -7.87 -14.98 -16.24
C SER A 216 -7.67 -14.04 -15.04
N MET A 217 -6.62 -14.24 -14.23
CA MET A 217 -6.27 -13.33 -13.14
C MET A 217 -5.84 -11.96 -13.65
N GLY A 218 -5.08 -11.91 -14.76
CA GLY A 218 -4.75 -10.65 -15.43
C GLY A 218 -5.98 -9.92 -15.97
N ALA A 219 -6.91 -10.65 -16.60
CA ALA A 219 -8.17 -10.09 -17.06
C ALA A 219 -9.02 -9.53 -15.91
N LEU A 220 -9.11 -10.25 -14.79
CA LEU A 220 -9.79 -9.79 -13.58
C LEU A 220 -9.14 -8.52 -13.01
N GLY A 221 -7.81 -8.45 -13.03
CA GLY A 221 -7.05 -7.26 -12.64
C GLY A 221 -7.39 -6.04 -13.51
N LEU A 222 -7.54 -6.20 -14.84
CA LEU A 222 -7.97 -5.12 -15.73
C LEU A 222 -9.41 -4.66 -15.46
N VAL A 223 -10.32 -5.58 -15.18
CA VAL A 223 -11.69 -5.25 -14.78
C VAL A 223 -11.71 -4.44 -13.50
N ALA A 224 -10.91 -4.84 -12.51
CA ALA A 224 -10.75 -4.10 -11.26
C ALA A 224 -10.13 -2.71 -11.49
N ALA A 225 -9.13 -2.59 -12.38
CA ALA A 225 -8.53 -1.31 -12.76
C ALA A 225 -9.53 -0.38 -13.44
N LEU A 226 -10.42 -0.91 -14.29
CA LEU A 226 -11.51 -0.14 -14.90
C LEU A 226 -12.51 0.34 -13.84
N GLY A 227 -12.93 -0.54 -12.92
CA GLY A 227 -13.78 -0.17 -11.79
C GLY A 227 -13.14 0.93 -10.93
N PHE A 228 -11.85 0.81 -10.63
CA PHE A 228 -11.08 1.81 -9.92
C PHE A 228 -11.06 3.15 -10.69
N ALA A 229 -10.81 3.15 -11.99
CA ALA A 229 -10.76 4.36 -12.83
C ALA A 229 -12.06 5.15 -12.80
N VAL A 230 -13.21 4.44 -12.84
CA VAL A 230 -14.54 5.04 -12.83
C VAL A 230 -14.95 5.53 -11.43
N LEU A 231 -14.60 4.78 -10.41
CA LEU A 231 -15.05 5.06 -9.04
C LEU A 231 -14.18 6.08 -8.32
N LEU A 232 -12.85 6.03 -8.46
CA LEU A 232 -11.96 6.93 -7.72
C LEU A 232 -12.02 8.34 -8.33
N PRO A 233 -12.41 9.38 -7.56
CA PRO A 233 -12.29 10.76 -8.01
C PRO A 233 -10.81 11.18 -8.07
N ALA A 234 -10.55 12.28 -8.78
CA ALA A 234 -9.24 12.94 -8.68
C ALA A 234 -9.05 13.49 -7.25
N SER A 235 -7.80 13.48 -6.79
CA SER A 235 -7.46 14.06 -5.49
C SER A 235 -7.74 15.57 -5.48
N ARG A 236 -8.38 16.08 -4.43
CA ARG A 236 -8.75 17.50 -4.25
C ARG A 236 -7.73 18.25 -3.43
N ASN A 237 -7.20 17.58 -2.40
CA ASN A 237 -6.26 18.17 -1.45
C ASN A 237 -4.78 17.92 -1.84
N PHE A 238 -4.55 17.22 -2.96
CA PHE A 238 -3.21 16.91 -3.43
C PHE A 238 -2.50 18.14 -3.96
N VAL A 239 -1.41 18.50 -3.32
CA VAL A 239 -0.49 19.56 -3.78
C VAL A 239 0.69 18.89 -4.48
N ARG A 240 0.80 19.11 -5.78
CA ARG A 240 1.91 18.58 -6.58
C ARG A 240 3.21 19.25 -6.13
N ARG A 241 4.18 18.46 -5.70
CA ARG A 241 5.52 18.92 -5.38
C ARG A 241 6.45 18.66 -6.56
N PRO A 242 7.00 19.66 -7.24
CA PRO A 242 7.93 19.44 -8.32
C PRO A 242 9.28 18.99 -7.77
N GLY A 243 9.78 17.89 -8.30
CA GLY A 243 11.14 17.39 -8.09
C GLY A 243 11.25 16.18 -7.16
N PHE A 244 11.92 15.16 -7.68
CA PHE A 244 12.32 13.96 -6.91
C PHE A 244 13.50 14.34 -6.00
N GLN A 245 13.22 14.64 -4.72
CA GLN A 245 14.25 15.00 -3.74
C GLN A 245 14.86 13.75 -3.10
N ILE A 246 15.67 13.02 -3.85
CA ILE A 246 16.30 11.77 -3.38
C ILE A 246 17.02 11.92 -2.04
N ARG A 247 17.70 13.07 -1.82
CA ARG A 247 18.43 13.33 -0.56
C ARG A 247 17.50 13.45 0.65
N TYR A 248 16.29 13.97 0.47
CA TYR A 248 15.28 14.01 1.53
C TYR A 248 14.83 12.59 1.91
N HIS A 249 14.49 11.77 0.92
CA HIS A 249 14.04 10.40 1.15
C HIS A 249 15.15 9.54 1.76
N LEU A 250 16.39 9.63 1.26
CA LEU A 250 17.53 8.90 1.83
C LEU A 250 17.78 9.29 3.29
N ARG A 251 17.67 10.59 3.63
CA ARG A 251 17.82 11.04 5.02
C ARG A 251 16.70 10.51 5.92
N ALA A 252 15.46 10.52 5.43
CA ALA A 252 14.31 9.96 6.16
C ALA A 252 14.49 8.46 6.41
N TRP A 253 14.89 7.69 5.39
CA TRP A 253 15.16 6.25 5.53
C TRP A 253 16.32 5.98 6.50
N ALA A 254 17.41 6.72 6.39
CA ALA A 254 18.53 6.62 7.35
C ALA A 254 18.06 6.89 8.78
N GLY A 255 17.22 7.93 8.99
CA GLY A 255 16.63 8.22 10.28
C GLY A 255 15.76 7.10 10.85
N HIS A 256 15.00 6.41 10.00
CA HIS A 256 14.21 5.24 10.43
C HIS A 256 15.11 4.05 10.80
N LEU A 257 16.17 3.80 10.05
CA LEU A 257 17.10 2.69 10.30
C LEU A 257 18.01 2.93 11.50
N THR A 258 18.28 4.18 11.86
CA THR A 258 19.08 4.56 13.04
C THR A 258 18.25 4.75 14.30
N HIS A 259 16.92 4.71 14.20
CA HIS A 259 16.05 4.81 15.37
C HIS A 259 16.16 3.57 16.27
N ALA A 260 16.23 3.78 17.60
CA ALA A 260 16.52 2.71 18.56
C ALA A 260 15.55 1.51 18.53
N GLY A 261 14.28 1.70 18.13
CA GLY A 261 13.25 0.64 18.13
C GLY A 261 12.77 0.19 16.76
N LEU A 262 12.76 1.08 15.75
CA LEU A 262 12.16 0.77 14.42
C LEU A 262 12.83 -0.40 13.70
N PRO A 263 14.17 -0.57 13.67
CA PRO A 263 14.79 -1.70 13.02
C PRO A 263 14.35 -3.05 13.59
N PHE A 264 14.12 -3.15 14.91
CA PHE A 264 13.62 -4.38 15.53
C PHE A 264 12.20 -4.71 15.11
N VAL A 265 11.32 -3.70 14.98
CA VAL A 265 9.96 -3.88 14.45
C VAL A 265 10.01 -4.36 13.01
N PHE A 266 10.88 -3.78 12.18
CA PHE A 266 11.08 -4.24 10.80
C PHE A 266 11.59 -5.68 10.72
N LEU A 267 12.55 -6.06 11.59
CA LEU A 267 13.07 -7.43 11.66
C LEU A 267 11.99 -8.43 12.10
N ILE A 268 11.19 -8.11 13.11
CA ILE A 268 10.07 -8.97 13.54
C ILE A 268 9.10 -9.19 12.38
N GLY A 269 8.69 -8.12 11.68
CA GLY A 269 7.83 -8.21 10.51
C GLY A 269 8.44 -9.05 9.38
N ALA A 270 9.74 -8.84 9.10
CA ALA A 270 10.47 -9.58 8.06
C ALA A 270 10.55 -11.08 8.38
N PHE A 271 10.90 -11.45 9.63
CA PHE A 271 10.97 -12.85 10.04
C PHE A 271 9.58 -13.51 10.06
N ALA A 272 8.56 -12.86 10.62
CA ALA A 272 7.20 -13.38 10.66
C ALA A 272 6.66 -13.65 9.25
N MET A 273 6.76 -12.65 8.36
CA MET A 273 6.30 -12.78 6.98
C MET A 273 7.19 -13.73 6.17
N GLY A 274 8.51 -13.74 6.40
CA GLY A 274 9.44 -14.66 5.75
C GLY A 274 9.13 -16.11 6.09
N CYS A 275 8.94 -16.46 7.35
CA CYS A 275 8.53 -17.81 7.77
C CYS A 275 7.19 -18.19 7.13
N PHE A 276 6.21 -17.28 7.18
CA PHE A 276 4.90 -17.49 6.59
C PHE A 276 4.98 -17.80 5.08
N VAL A 277 5.61 -16.93 4.31
CA VAL A 277 5.73 -17.09 2.85
C VAL A 277 6.52 -18.37 2.52
N THR A 278 7.58 -18.69 3.26
CA THR A 278 8.37 -19.92 3.04
C THR A 278 7.52 -21.16 3.22
N ILE A 279 6.74 -21.26 4.30
CA ILE A 279 5.86 -22.41 4.55
C ILE A 279 4.88 -22.57 3.39
N PHE A 280 4.20 -21.50 3.00
CA PHE A 280 3.18 -21.56 1.95
C PHE A 280 3.74 -21.72 0.54
N ASN A 281 4.99 -21.37 0.27
CA ASN A 281 5.63 -21.63 -1.01
C ASN A 281 5.97 -23.13 -1.19
N TYR A 282 6.33 -23.81 -0.09
CA TYR A 282 6.77 -25.21 -0.15
C TYR A 282 5.69 -26.21 0.21
N VAL A 283 4.64 -25.81 0.95
CA VAL A 283 3.55 -26.70 1.31
C VAL A 283 2.84 -27.28 0.07
N GLY A 284 2.70 -26.50 -1.00
CA GLY A 284 2.13 -26.95 -2.27
C GLY A 284 2.87 -28.14 -2.87
N PHE A 285 4.21 -28.10 -2.88
CA PHE A 285 5.04 -29.21 -3.37
C PHE A 285 4.83 -30.47 -2.52
N ARG A 286 4.86 -30.33 -1.20
CA ARG A 286 4.66 -31.47 -0.30
C ARG A 286 3.29 -32.13 -0.48
N LEU A 287 2.26 -31.32 -0.73
CA LEU A 287 0.89 -31.79 -0.81
C LEU A 287 0.51 -32.31 -2.20
N SER A 288 1.18 -31.86 -3.26
CA SER A 288 1.02 -32.39 -4.61
C SER A 288 1.68 -33.75 -4.81
N ASP A 289 2.68 -34.07 -3.98
CA ASP A 289 3.41 -35.33 -4.07
C ASP A 289 2.77 -36.46 -3.22
N ALA A 290 3.17 -37.70 -3.51
CA ALA A 290 2.76 -38.85 -2.72
C ALA A 290 3.20 -38.72 -1.24
N PRO A 291 2.41 -39.15 -0.27
CA PRO A 291 1.14 -39.88 -0.39
C PRO A 291 -0.12 -39.03 -0.56
N TYR A 292 0.00 -37.67 -0.56
CA TYR A 292 -1.18 -36.79 -0.51
C TYR A 292 -1.86 -36.63 -1.88
N GLY A 293 -1.09 -36.30 -2.94
CA GLY A 293 -1.60 -36.17 -4.31
C GLY A 293 -2.74 -35.16 -4.48
N LEU A 294 -2.70 -34.03 -3.73
CA LEU A 294 -3.77 -33.03 -3.77
C LEU A 294 -3.79 -32.28 -5.10
N SER A 295 -5.01 -31.98 -5.58
CA SER A 295 -5.23 -31.14 -6.76
C SER A 295 -4.93 -29.66 -6.47
N GLN A 296 -4.80 -28.83 -7.52
CA GLN A 296 -4.56 -27.41 -7.39
C GLN A 296 -5.68 -26.68 -6.65
N SER A 297 -6.94 -27.09 -6.83
CA SER A 297 -8.08 -26.59 -6.08
C SER A 297 -7.95 -26.87 -4.58
N GLN A 298 -7.57 -28.09 -4.22
CA GLN A 298 -7.38 -28.50 -2.83
C GLN A 298 -6.22 -27.73 -2.17
N ILE A 299 -5.12 -27.57 -2.89
CA ILE A 299 -3.98 -26.74 -2.43
C ILE A 299 -4.40 -25.29 -2.26
N GLY A 300 -5.16 -24.73 -3.21
CA GLY A 300 -5.71 -23.37 -3.12
C GLY A 300 -6.62 -23.17 -1.90
N LEU A 301 -7.43 -24.16 -1.53
CA LEU A 301 -8.32 -24.11 -0.37
C LEU A 301 -7.57 -24.09 0.97
N ILE A 302 -6.35 -24.61 1.05
CA ILE A 302 -5.56 -24.57 2.29
C ILE A 302 -5.28 -23.12 2.72
N PHE A 303 -5.19 -22.20 1.75
CA PHE A 303 -5.00 -20.79 2.06
C PHE A 303 -6.22 -20.12 2.71
N VAL A 304 -7.40 -20.77 2.75
CA VAL A 304 -8.59 -20.27 3.47
C VAL A 304 -8.39 -20.29 5.00
N VAL A 305 -7.47 -21.12 5.49
CA VAL A 305 -7.13 -21.18 6.92
C VAL A 305 -6.26 -19.97 7.34
N TYR A 306 -5.80 -19.20 6.39
CA TYR A 306 -5.04 -17.96 6.55
C TYR A 306 -5.98 -16.78 6.89
#